data_b0864b6fdf87e64d1eec560d3fde99ca
#
_entry.id   b0864b6fdf87e64d1eec560d3fde99ca
#
_cell.length_a   1.000
_cell.length_b   1.000
_cell.length_c   1.000
_cell.angle_alpha   90.00
_cell.angle_beta   90.00
_cell.angle_gamma   90.00
#
_symmetry.space_group_name_H-M   'P 1'
#
loop_
_entity.id
_entity.type
_entity.pdbx_description
1 polymer ?
#
loop_
_entity_poly.entity_id
_entity_poly.type
_entity_poly.pdbx_seq_one_letter_code
_entity_poly.pdbx_strand_id
1 'polypeptide(L)'
;MSADGTWKVSMQTPIGERKLTVALKTAGGTLTGKVTGDDGNSTDISDGKASGDSISFKADITSPMPLTLEVSGLVAGDKISGTVNARGVGSMPFTGTRV
;
A
#
# COMPACT_ATOMS: atom_id res chain seq x y z
N MET A 1 -3.88 -11.71 12.91
CA MET A 1 -2.52 -11.21 12.72
C MET A 1 -2.57 -9.78 12.26
N SER A 2 -1.61 -8.99 12.71
CA SER A 2 -1.57 -7.58 12.34
C SER A 2 -0.82 -7.39 11.03
N ALA A 3 -1.02 -6.23 10.41
CA ALA A 3 -0.30 -5.84 9.22
C ALA A 3 1.06 -5.21 9.53
N ASP A 4 1.50 -5.28 10.79
CA ASP A 4 2.79 -4.70 11.19
C ASP A 4 3.94 -5.35 10.44
N GLY A 5 4.88 -4.53 10.02
CA GLY A 5 6.09 -4.99 9.38
C GLY A 5 6.35 -4.29 8.06
N THR A 6 7.35 -4.77 7.37
CA THR A 6 7.74 -4.27 6.07
C THR A 6 7.27 -5.27 5.00
N TRP A 7 6.64 -4.74 3.97
CA TRP A 7 6.10 -5.56 2.89
C TRP A 7 6.74 -5.15 1.57
N LYS A 8 7.09 -6.13 0.76
CA LYS A 8 7.46 -5.91 -0.62
C LYS A 8 6.22 -6.14 -1.49
N VAL A 9 5.78 -5.10 -2.15
CA VAL A 9 4.53 -5.10 -2.90
C VAL A 9 4.83 -4.94 -4.38
N SER A 10 4.17 -5.77 -5.19
CA SER A 10 4.19 -5.65 -6.64
C SER A 10 2.82 -5.17 -7.10
N MET A 11 2.81 -4.09 -7.87
CA MET A 11 1.59 -3.50 -8.40
C MET A 11 1.62 -3.57 -9.93
N GLN A 12 0.54 -4.06 -10.51
CA GLN A 12 0.41 -4.11 -11.97
C GLN A 12 -0.19 -2.80 -12.46
N THR A 13 0.56 -2.11 -13.30
CA THR A 13 0.10 -0.84 -13.86
C THR A 13 0.01 -0.94 -15.38
N PRO A 14 -0.70 -0.02 -16.05
CA PRO A 14 -0.75 -0.01 -17.51
C PRO A 14 0.60 0.12 -18.18
N ILE A 15 1.60 0.62 -17.48
CA ILE A 15 2.96 0.78 -18.02
C ILE A 15 3.92 -0.31 -17.52
N GLY A 16 3.40 -1.35 -16.86
CA GLY A 16 4.20 -2.46 -16.39
C GLY A 16 4.12 -2.67 -14.90
N GLU A 17 4.93 -3.60 -14.39
CA GLU A 17 4.96 -3.90 -12.97
C GLU A 17 5.79 -2.87 -12.22
N ARG A 18 5.27 -2.40 -11.10
CA ARG A 18 5.97 -1.51 -10.18
C ARG A 18 6.17 -2.22 -8.86
N LYS A 19 7.35 -2.09 -8.31
CA LYS A 19 7.67 -2.66 -7.00
C LYS A 19 7.76 -1.56 -5.97
N LEU A 20 7.11 -1.79 -4.84
CA LEU A 20 7.05 -0.82 -3.75
C LEU A 20 7.41 -1.52 -2.45
N THR A 21 8.00 -0.78 -1.53
CA THR A 21 8.22 -1.25 -0.17
C THR A 21 7.27 -0.48 0.74
N VAL A 22 6.49 -1.21 1.51
CA VAL A 22 5.50 -0.61 2.39
C VAL A 22 5.82 -1.01 3.83
N ALA A 23 6.09 -0.04 4.67
CA ALA A 23 6.30 -0.26 6.09
C ALA A 23 5.02 0.14 6.81
N LEU A 24 4.42 -0.80 7.53
CA LEU A 24 3.14 -0.61 8.20
C LEU A 24 3.25 -0.85 9.68
N LYS A 25 2.46 -0.11 10.45
CA LYS A 25 2.33 -0.28 11.89
C LYS A 25 0.88 -0.06 12.28
N THR A 26 0.33 -1.00 13.05
CA THR A 26 -1.03 -0.89 13.56
C THR A 26 -1.03 -0.48 15.01
N ALA A 27 -2.00 0.34 15.39
CA ALA A 27 -2.18 0.79 16.77
C ALA A 27 -3.67 1.04 17.00
N GLY A 28 -4.34 0.12 17.69
CA GLY A 28 -5.74 0.29 18.06
C GLY A 28 -6.68 0.47 16.88
N GLY A 29 -6.46 -0.25 15.79
CA GLY A 29 -7.30 -0.14 14.59
C GLY A 29 -6.87 0.95 13.61
N THR A 30 -5.86 1.72 13.97
CA THR A 30 -5.29 2.74 13.09
C THR A 30 -4.03 2.19 12.44
N LEU A 31 -3.87 2.45 11.15
CA LEU A 31 -2.71 2.01 10.39
C LEU A 31 -1.87 3.23 10.02
N THR A 32 -0.57 3.14 10.31
CA THR A 32 0.40 4.17 9.94
C THR A 32 1.55 3.53 9.21
N GLY A 33 2.33 4.31 8.48
CA GLY A 33 3.51 3.81 7.82
C GLY A 33 3.93 4.66 6.64
N LYS A 34 4.78 4.06 5.81
CA LYS A 34 5.33 4.71 4.62
C LYS A 34 5.31 3.76 3.45
N VAL A 35 5.11 4.33 2.28
CA VAL A 35 5.28 3.64 1.00
C VAL A 35 6.52 4.20 0.33
N THR A 36 7.47 3.34 0.00
CA THR A 36 8.68 3.73 -0.69
C THR A 36 8.65 3.11 -2.09
N GLY A 37 8.78 3.95 -3.10
CA GLY A 37 8.84 3.50 -4.48
C GLY A 37 10.20 2.94 -4.86
N ASP A 38 10.27 2.33 -6.03
CA ASP A 38 11.52 1.78 -6.56
C ASP A 38 12.53 2.87 -6.96
N ASP A 39 12.07 4.10 -7.04
CA ASP A 39 12.92 5.26 -7.30
C ASP A 39 13.49 5.90 -6.02
N GLY A 40 13.20 5.31 -4.87
CA GLY A 40 13.69 5.80 -3.59
C GLY A 40 12.84 6.86 -2.91
N ASN A 41 11.78 7.33 -3.56
CA ASN A 41 10.87 8.29 -2.97
C ASN A 41 9.92 7.61 -2.00
N SER A 42 9.71 8.21 -0.84
CA SER A 42 8.78 7.67 0.15
C SER A 42 7.68 8.66 0.46
N THR A 43 6.53 8.12 0.82
CA THR A 43 5.34 8.90 1.14
C THR A 43 4.68 8.29 2.37
N ASP A 44 4.30 9.14 3.32
CA ASP A 44 3.54 8.68 4.47
C ASP A 44 2.12 8.32 4.05
N ILE A 45 1.59 7.25 4.60
CA ILE A 45 0.18 6.91 4.39
C ILE A 45 -0.70 7.79 5.27
N SER A 46 -1.94 7.95 4.86
CA SER A 46 -2.94 8.71 5.60
C SER A 46 -4.24 7.92 5.65
N ASP A 47 -5.10 8.28 6.60
CA ASP A 47 -6.40 7.63 6.78
C ASP A 47 -6.32 6.11 6.87
N GLY A 48 -5.24 5.62 7.47
CA GLY A 48 -5.02 4.19 7.60
C GLY A 48 -5.93 3.54 8.60
N LYS A 49 -6.52 2.42 8.24
CA LYS A 49 -7.39 1.63 9.09
C LYS A 49 -7.04 0.16 8.97
N ALA A 50 -7.12 -0.53 10.08
CA ALA A 50 -6.92 -1.98 10.11
C ALA A 50 -8.08 -2.59 10.91
N SER A 51 -8.73 -3.59 10.32
CA SER A 51 -9.84 -4.29 10.96
C SER A 51 -9.70 -5.78 10.66
N GLY A 52 -9.32 -6.56 11.67
CA GLY A 52 -9.01 -7.96 11.45
C GLY A 52 -7.87 -8.10 10.46
N ASP A 53 -8.12 -8.82 9.37
CA ASP A 53 -7.14 -9.00 8.30
C ASP A 53 -7.28 -7.98 7.18
N SER A 54 -8.23 -7.05 7.30
CA SER A 54 -8.47 -6.03 6.28
C SER A 54 -7.70 -4.76 6.61
N ILE A 55 -7.08 -4.18 5.60
CA ILE A 55 -6.39 -2.90 5.75
C ILE A 55 -6.85 -1.95 4.65
N SER A 56 -6.83 -0.66 4.96
CA SER A 56 -7.07 0.38 3.98
C SER A 56 -6.30 1.62 4.37
N PHE A 57 -5.80 2.34 3.38
CA PHE A 57 -5.11 3.60 3.63
C PHE A 57 -5.06 4.40 2.34
N LYS A 58 -4.64 5.65 2.46
CA LYS A 58 -4.42 6.54 1.34
C LYS A 58 -2.98 6.98 1.32
N ALA A 59 -2.45 7.21 0.14
CA ALA A 59 -1.10 7.72 -0.03
C ALA A 59 -1.13 8.80 -1.11
N ASP A 60 -0.58 9.96 -0.79
CA ASP A 60 -0.46 11.05 -1.74
C ASP A 60 0.94 11.02 -2.34
N ILE A 61 1.00 10.73 -3.65
CA ILE A 61 2.23 10.69 -4.39
C ILE A 61 2.40 12.01 -5.11
N THR A 62 3.62 12.55 -5.07
CA THR A 62 3.91 13.84 -5.71
C THR A 62 4.77 13.71 -6.97
N SER A 63 5.37 12.56 -7.21
CA SER A 63 6.27 12.34 -8.34
C SER A 63 5.91 11.01 -9.03
N PRO A 64 5.86 10.97 -10.37
CA PRO A 64 6.13 12.05 -11.31
C PRO A 64 5.03 13.12 -11.37
N MET A 65 3.84 12.82 -10.88
CA MET A 65 2.76 13.79 -10.78
C MET A 65 1.92 13.53 -9.54
N PRO A 66 1.20 14.57 -9.06
CA PRO A 66 0.38 14.41 -7.86
C PRO A 66 -0.75 13.41 -8.09
N LEU A 67 -0.78 12.37 -7.28
CA LEU A 67 -1.83 11.35 -7.33
C LEU A 67 -2.19 10.96 -5.91
N THR A 68 -3.47 10.76 -5.67
CA THR A 68 -3.95 10.16 -4.43
C THR A 68 -4.29 8.71 -4.71
N LEU A 69 -3.62 7.80 -4.00
CA LEU A 69 -3.87 6.38 -4.09
C LEU A 69 -4.69 5.93 -2.89
N GLU A 70 -5.73 5.16 -3.16
CA GLU A 70 -6.51 4.51 -2.13
C GLU A 70 -6.21 3.01 -2.20
N VAL A 71 -5.72 2.46 -1.10
CA VAL A 71 -5.29 1.08 -1.04
C VAL A 71 -6.22 0.31 -0.12
N SER A 72 -6.73 -0.81 -0.60
CA SER A 72 -7.53 -1.73 0.20
C SER A 72 -6.98 -3.12 0.00
N GLY A 73 -6.72 -3.82 1.09
CA GLY A 73 -6.14 -5.14 0.98
C GLY A 73 -6.49 -6.07 2.12
N LEU A 74 -6.08 -7.32 1.96
CA LEU A 74 -6.23 -8.36 2.96
C LEU A 74 -4.86 -8.95 3.26
N VAL A 75 -4.62 -9.19 4.54
CA VAL A 75 -3.39 -9.82 5.02
C VAL A 75 -3.70 -11.28 5.32
N ALA A 76 -2.88 -12.17 4.78
CA ALA A 76 -3.01 -13.61 5.01
C ALA A 76 -1.63 -14.18 5.33
N GLY A 77 -1.32 -14.29 6.62
CA GLY A 77 0.01 -14.72 7.06
C GLY A 77 1.07 -13.72 6.65
N ASP A 78 2.00 -14.16 5.80
CA ASP A 78 3.08 -13.32 5.30
C ASP A 78 2.79 -12.73 3.92
N LYS A 79 1.54 -12.79 3.49
CA LYS A 79 1.12 -12.27 2.19
C LYS A 79 0.07 -11.19 2.35
N ILE A 80 0.11 -10.23 1.45
CA ILE A 80 -0.89 -9.17 1.37
C ILE A 80 -1.33 -9.05 -0.09
N SER A 81 -2.62 -8.85 -0.28
CA SER A 81 -3.16 -8.65 -1.62
C SER A 81 -4.34 -7.71 -1.56
N GLY A 82 -4.62 -7.06 -2.66
CA GLY A 82 -5.75 -6.16 -2.72
C GLY A 82 -5.75 -5.31 -3.97
N THR A 83 -6.31 -4.13 -3.86
CA THR A 83 -6.50 -3.22 -4.98
C THR A 83 -6.03 -1.83 -4.60
N VAL A 84 -5.33 -1.19 -5.53
CA VAL A 84 -4.97 0.22 -5.45
C VAL A 84 -5.86 0.97 -6.41
N ASN A 85 -6.58 1.96 -5.90
CA ASN A 85 -7.42 2.82 -6.71
C ASN A 85 -6.70 4.16 -6.89
N ALA A 86 -6.28 4.44 -8.11
CA ALA A 86 -5.63 5.69 -8.45
C ALA A 86 -6.64 6.61 -9.12
N ARG A 87 -6.87 7.77 -8.52
CA ARG A 87 -7.86 8.73 -9.02
C ARG A 87 -7.48 9.18 -10.42
N GLY A 88 -8.41 8.98 -11.37
CA GLY A 88 -8.19 9.34 -12.76
C GLY A 88 -7.48 8.27 -13.59
N VAL A 89 -7.00 7.20 -12.97
CA VAL A 89 -6.32 6.11 -13.67
C VAL A 89 -7.13 4.82 -13.59
N GLY A 90 -7.75 4.55 -12.45
CA GLY A 90 -8.53 3.34 -12.23
C GLY A 90 -7.95 2.47 -11.14
N SER A 91 -8.45 1.25 -11.05
CA SER A 91 -8.05 0.29 -10.03
C SER A 91 -7.04 -0.68 -10.59
N MET A 92 -6.06 -1.03 -9.76
CA MET A 92 -5.00 -1.96 -10.13
C MET A 92 -4.80 -2.97 -9.01
N PRO A 93 -4.62 -4.26 -9.35
CA PRO A 93 -4.35 -5.26 -8.32
C PRO A 93 -2.92 -5.13 -7.81
N PHE A 94 -2.72 -5.48 -6.55
CA PHE A 94 -1.39 -5.59 -6.01
C PHE A 94 -1.28 -6.85 -5.16
N THR A 95 -0.06 -7.34 -5.04
CA THR A 95 0.27 -8.44 -4.13
C THR A 95 1.60 -8.12 -3.47
N GLY A 96 1.80 -8.67 -2.30
CA GLY A 96 3.04 -8.45 -1.58
C GLY A 96 3.34 -9.56 -0.61
N THR A 97 4.57 -9.55 -0.13
CA THR A 97 5.02 -10.50 0.89
C THR A 97 5.74 -9.75 1.99
N ARG A 98 5.65 -10.28 3.20
CA ARG A 98 6.35 -9.73 4.35
C ARG A 98 7.86 -10.01 4.21
N VAL A 99 8.62 -9.00 4.50
CA VAL A 99 10.09 -9.10 4.45
C VAL A 99 10.63 -9.61 5.79
#